data_9505cf06932ad065a340a85d4daa6572
#
_entry.id   9505cf06932ad065a340a85d4daa6572
#
_cell.length_a   1.000
_cell.length_b   1.000
_cell.length_c   1.000
_cell.angle_alpha   90.00
_cell.angle_beta   90.00
_cell.angle_gamma   90.00
#
_symmetry.space_group_name_H-M   'P 1'
#
loop_
_entity.id
_entity.type
_entity.pdbx_description
1 polymer ?
#
loop_
_entity_poly.entity_id
_entity_poly.type
_entity_poly.pdbx_seq_one_letter_code
_entity_poly.pdbx_strand_id
1 'polypeptide(L)'
;MRPLKLFSVFAALLVSLTLSAQQVKLSDKELYNAIWAMGQMYPEGFTLDLNTMRQPEKGIMVSYIATQNSFDKKSIPAVVKHAREHDGLVGGWYNPENGKYYFDSTRMFPEDSLAAAVAFARENGQHTVYDAGKGINIKSNYEQRDCRIIFDCDMGSSTDDLFALMLLYRYMDMKRCTLLGVVVDRMGAANADAVDVMNNFYGYPDIPIGLERAGIKDPRVFIPYHNVAYARTEDAEKLFKQTYKSKDEYPEGYKLYRKLLSEQPDHSVTIASVGFVTSLSRLLQSGPDEYSNLSGVELVRNKVNAIYAMGGVFGEAVEPDYNFTQAIDFSLKFFELWPKEVDIIFCPGEVGDPLDYRPELVISDMNWTDCHPIKWIYQNVQCDTGQKMWDPLAVINAVEGDDLYTLSDRGWVELTPKGETIFTPDPKGNARYQFPGDQEWCDTILKYLRIMAIQH
;
A
#
# COMPACT_ATOMS: atom_id res chain seq x y z
N MET A 1 35.11 31.34 11.63
CA MET A 1 34.13 32.18 10.92
C MET A 1 34.45 32.20 9.44
N ARG A 2 33.66 31.59 8.61
CA ARG A 2 33.36 31.68 7.18
C ARG A 2 33.18 30.27 6.54
N PRO A 3 32.01 29.64 6.76
CA PRO A 3 31.44 28.81 5.68
C PRO A 3 30.02 29.23 5.26
N LEU A 4 29.39 30.25 5.87
CA LEU A 4 27.98 30.59 5.60
C LEU A 4 27.69 31.26 4.24
N LYS A 5 28.71 31.81 3.56
CA LYS A 5 28.49 32.57 2.30
C LYS A 5 28.49 31.70 1.03
N LEU A 6 29.02 30.47 1.05
CA LEU A 6 28.94 29.57 -0.09
C LEU A 6 27.59 28.85 -0.16
N PHE A 7 26.95 28.55 0.98
CA PHE A 7 25.67 27.90 1.08
C PHE A 7 24.49 28.71 0.49
N SER A 8 24.53 30.05 0.68
CA SER A 8 23.45 30.92 0.19
C SER A 8 23.45 31.15 -1.32
N VAL A 9 24.59 31.02 -1.98
CA VAL A 9 24.69 31.17 -3.45
C VAL A 9 24.24 29.92 -4.18
N PHE A 10 24.51 28.73 -3.65
CA PHE A 10 24.10 27.47 -4.26
C PHE A 10 22.62 27.15 -4.03
N ALA A 11 22.07 27.42 -2.85
CA ALA A 11 20.64 27.33 -2.59
C ALA A 11 19.83 28.31 -3.47
N ALA A 12 20.35 29.50 -3.71
CA ALA A 12 19.75 30.48 -4.63
C ALA A 12 19.82 30.04 -6.11
N LEU A 13 20.86 29.31 -6.52
CA LEU A 13 20.96 28.76 -7.89
C LEU A 13 19.96 27.64 -8.13
N LEU A 14 19.74 26.73 -7.17
CA LEU A 14 18.75 25.66 -7.26
C LEU A 14 17.30 26.18 -7.20
N VAL A 15 17.02 27.21 -6.42
CA VAL A 15 15.70 27.86 -6.33
C VAL A 15 15.40 28.75 -7.55
N SER A 16 16.44 29.32 -8.21
CA SER A 16 16.24 30.13 -9.42
C SER A 16 16.05 29.30 -10.70
N LEU A 17 16.36 28.00 -10.69
CA LEU A 17 16.15 27.08 -11.81
C LEU A 17 14.67 26.65 -12.00
N THR A 18 13.79 26.98 -11.05
CA THR A 18 12.36 26.68 -11.15
C THR A 18 11.55 27.72 -11.95
N LEU A 19 12.15 28.80 -12.43
CA LEU A 19 11.45 29.97 -13.00
C LEU A 19 11.76 30.31 -14.46
N SER A 20 12.61 29.55 -15.18
CA SER A 20 12.76 29.77 -16.62
C SER A 20 13.16 28.51 -17.37
N ALA A 21 12.46 28.23 -18.48
CA ALA A 21 12.67 27.09 -19.38
C ALA A 21 13.96 27.20 -20.23
N GLN A 22 15.00 27.86 -19.74
CA GLN A 22 16.33 27.83 -20.36
C GLN A 22 17.20 26.82 -19.63
N GLN A 23 17.62 25.75 -20.35
CA GLN A 23 18.63 24.79 -19.89
C GLN A 23 19.92 25.55 -19.55
N VAL A 24 20.19 25.73 -18.27
CA VAL A 24 21.50 26.23 -17.80
C VAL A 24 22.51 25.13 -17.99
N LYS A 25 23.38 25.27 -18.99
CA LYS A 25 24.45 24.33 -19.29
C LYS A 25 25.57 24.56 -18.26
N LEU A 26 25.59 23.74 -17.19
CA LEU A 26 26.67 23.79 -16.20
C LEU A 26 27.99 23.29 -16.84
N SER A 27 29.10 23.89 -16.45
CA SER A 27 30.42 23.30 -16.71
C SER A 27 30.57 22.02 -15.89
N ASP A 28 31.45 21.11 -16.31
CA ASP A 28 31.72 19.86 -15.60
C ASP A 28 32.08 20.08 -14.13
N LYS A 29 32.87 21.13 -13.85
CA LYS A 29 33.27 21.49 -12.47
C LYS A 29 32.07 21.91 -11.63
N GLU A 30 31.15 22.67 -12.20
CA GLU A 30 29.91 23.09 -11.51
C GLU A 30 29.01 21.91 -11.27
N LEU A 31 28.83 21.03 -12.25
CA LEU A 31 28.05 19.80 -12.14
C LEU A 31 28.61 18.88 -11.04
N TYR A 32 29.91 18.63 -11.01
CA TYR A 32 30.52 17.78 -9.96
C TYR A 32 30.37 18.38 -8.57
N ASN A 33 30.42 19.70 -8.43
CA ASN A 33 30.17 20.37 -7.17
C ASN A 33 28.69 20.26 -6.76
N ALA A 34 27.76 20.34 -7.71
CA ALA A 34 26.33 20.18 -7.46
C ALA A 34 26.01 18.76 -6.97
N ILE A 35 26.53 17.73 -7.67
CA ILE A 35 26.34 16.32 -7.27
C ILE A 35 26.90 16.06 -5.86
N TRP A 36 28.10 16.59 -5.58
CA TRP A 36 28.70 16.48 -4.25
C TRP A 36 27.82 17.14 -3.16
N ALA A 37 27.31 18.33 -3.45
CA ALA A 37 26.41 19.04 -2.53
C ALA A 37 25.09 18.30 -2.31
N MET A 38 24.55 17.65 -3.35
CA MET A 38 23.37 16.81 -3.22
C MET A 38 23.61 15.61 -2.31
N GLY A 39 24.76 14.92 -2.45
CA GLY A 39 25.11 13.83 -1.53
C GLY A 39 25.15 14.27 -0.06
N GLN A 40 25.61 15.50 0.22
CA GLN A 40 25.62 16.06 1.57
C GLN A 40 24.23 16.51 2.05
N MET A 41 23.35 16.91 1.12
CA MET A 41 21.98 17.39 1.42
C MET A 41 21.00 16.22 1.59
N TYR A 42 21.22 15.14 0.86
CA TYR A 42 20.39 13.94 0.85
C TYR A 42 21.25 12.70 1.20
N PRO A 43 21.72 12.58 2.44
CA PRO A 43 22.60 11.48 2.86
C PRO A 43 21.93 10.09 2.77
N GLU A 44 20.62 10.04 2.90
CA GLU A 44 19.82 8.81 2.79
C GLU A 44 19.74 8.28 1.35
N GLY A 45 19.95 9.15 0.36
CA GLY A 45 19.98 8.82 -1.05
C GLY A 45 19.35 9.88 -1.94
N PHE A 46 19.84 9.95 -3.19
CA PHE A 46 19.24 10.76 -4.25
C PHE A 46 19.50 10.14 -5.62
N THR A 47 18.68 10.50 -6.60
CA THR A 47 18.96 10.30 -8.02
C THR A 47 18.78 11.62 -8.74
N LEU A 48 19.77 12.03 -9.54
CA LEU A 48 19.77 13.27 -10.34
C LEU A 48 19.76 12.94 -11.83
N ASP A 49 18.77 13.43 -12.55
CA ASP A 49 18.79 13.45 -14.01
C ASP A 49 19.66 14.61 -14.50
N LEU A 50 20.74 14.29 -15.21
CA LEU A 50 21.71 15.24 -15.71
C LEU A 50 21.17 16.14 -16.85
N ASN A 51 20.07 15.74 -17.49
CA ASN A 51 19.44 16.49 -18.57
C ASN A 51 18.48 17.55 -18.02
N THR A 52 17.75 17.21 -16.97
CA THR A 52 16.73 18.09 -16.37
C THR A 52 17.23 18.78 -15.10
N MET A 53 18.33 18.30 -14.51
CA MET A 53 18.85 18.72 -13.21
C MET A 53 17.83 18.59 -12.09
N ARG A 54 16.96 17.57 -12.16
CA ARG A 54 15.92 17.26 -11.17
C ARG A 54 16.02 15.81 -10.70
N GLN A 55 15.47 15.55 -9.55
CA GLN A 55 15.26 14.17 -9.11
C GLN A 55 14.01 13.62 -9.81
N PRO A 56 14.06 12.39 -10.37
CA PRO A 56 12.88 11.73 -10.89
C PRO A 56 11.86 11.48 -9.75
N GLU A 57 10.61 11.83 -10.00
CA GLU A 57 9.51 11.61 -9.06
C GLU A 57 8.88 10.22 -9.21
N LYS A 58 9.14 9.56 -10.33
CA LYS A 58 8.57 8.25 -10.72
C LYS A 58 9.64 7.36 -11.33
N GLY A 59 9.33 6.07 -11.37
CA GLY A 59 10.20 5.06 -11.98
C GLY A 59 11.04 4.30 -10.96
N ILE A 60 11.64 3.21 -11.43
CA ILE A 60 12.43 2.30 -10.61
C ILE A 60 13.90 2.49 -10.95
N MET A 61 14.73 2.86 -9.97
CA MET A 61 16.13 3.20 -10.12
C MET A 61 17.01 2.00 -9.79
N VAL A 62 17.97 1.71 -10.67
CA VAL A 62 18.93 0.62 -10.48
C VAL A 62 20.33 1.09 -10.89
N SER A 63 21.31 0.92 -10.01
CA SER A 63 22.70 1.31 -10.26
C SER A 63 23.41 0.31 -11.19
N TYR A 64 24.28 0.84 -12.08
CA TYR A 64 25.18 0.04 -12.91
C TYR A 64 26.38 -0.48 -12.12
N ILE A 65 26.74 -1.74 -12.31
CA ILE A 65 27.93 -2.36 -11.71
C ILE A 65 29.23 -1.64 -12.11
N ALA A 66 29.28 -1.06 -13.29
CA ALA A 66 30.46 -0.38 -13.82
C ALA A 66 30.93 0.82 -12.98
N THR A 67 30.02 1.41 -12.19
CA THR A 67 30.33 2.52 -11.29
C THR A 67 30.26 2.13 -9.82
N GLN A 68 30.10 0.85 -9.51
CA GLN A 68 30.11 0.34 -8.15
C GLN A 68 31.41 0.68 -7.41
N ASN A 69 31.31 0.95 -6.10
CA ASN A 69 32.44 1.34 -5.26
C ASN A 69 33.10 2.69 -5.65
N SER A 70 32.34 3.57 -6.27
CA SER A 70 32.79 4.96 -6.54
C SER A 70 32.56 5.82 -5.29
N PHE A 71 33.67 6.18 -4.63
CA PHE A 71 33.65 6.86 -3.33
C PHE A 71 34.04 8.32 -3.42
N ASP A 72 33.35 9.15 -2.68
CA ASP A 72 33.63 10.54 -2.43
C ASP A 72 33.69 11.41 -3.71
N LYS A 73 33.95 12.68 -3.53
CA LYS A 73 33.94 13.66 -4.60
C LYS A 73 34.86 13.35 -5.79
N LYS A 74 35.95 12.63 -5.55
CA LYS A 74 36.93 12.28 -6.59
C LYS A 74 36.41 11.29 -7.63
N SER A 75 35.37 10.49 -7.28
CA SER A 75 34.79 9.50 -8.20
C SER A 75 33.73 10.10 -9.13
N ILE A 76 33.15 11.24 -8.78
CA ILE A 76 32.04 11.85 -9.53
C ILE A 76 32.32 12.04 -11.04
N PRO A 77 33.53 12.47 -11.48
CA PRO A 77 33.83 12.59 -12.91
C PRO A 77 33.63 11.29 -13.70
N ALA A 78 34.06 10.16 -13.15
CA ALA A 78 33.92 8.85 -13.80
C ALA A 78 32.46 8.41 -13.84
N VAL A 79 31.72 8.61 -12.75
CA VAL A 79 30.29 8.30 -12.65
C VAL A 79 29.48 9.14 -13.66
N VAL A 80 29.74 10.45 -13.74
CA VAL A 80 29.06 11.35 -14.68
C VAL A 80 29.37 10.97 -16.12
N LYS A 81 30.63 10.57 -16.42
CA LYS A 81 30.98 10.11 -17.77
C LYS A 81 30.14 8.89 -18.14
N HIS A 82 30.11 7.87 -17.28
CA HIS A 82 29.32 6.66 -17.52
C HIS A 82 27.83 6.95 -17.65
N ALA A 83 27.29 7.81 -16.76
CA ALA A 83 25.90 8.19 -16.81
C ALA A 83 25.51 8.87 -18.15
N ARG A 84 26.35 9.77 -18.67
CA ARG A 84 26.12 10.43 -19.98
C ARG A 84 26.17 9.47 -21.17
N GLU A 85 26.93 8.40 -21.06
CA GLU A 85 27.04 7.36 -22.08
C GLU A 85 25.85 6.36 -22.04
N HIS A 86 25.01 6.45 -20.99
CA HIS A 86 23.87 5.56 -20.77
C HIS A 86 22.57 6.37 -20.54
N ASP A 87 21.95 6.28 -19.34
CA ASP A 87 20.62 6.85 -19.10
C ASP A 87 20.64 8.31 -18.61
N GLY A 88 21.81 8.89 -18.38
CA GLY A 88 21.95 10.27 -17.92
C GLY A 88 21.59 10.49 -16.45
N LEU A 89 21.55 9.44 -15.64
CA LEU A 89 21.16 9.51 -14.22
C LEU A 89 22.36 9.20 -13.32
N VAL A 90 22.48 9.97 -12.24
CA VAL A 90 23.50 9.78 -11.19
C VAL A 90 22.78 9.60 -9.86
N GLY A 91 23.02 8.48 -9.18
CA GLY A 91 22.61 8.20 -7.80
C GLY A 91 23.74 8.50 -6.82
N GLY A 92 23.38 8.65 -5.56
CA GLY A 92 24.37 8.72 -4.48
C GLY A 92 23.72 8.63 -3.11
N TRP A 93 24.50 8.14 -2.13
CA TRP A 93 24.08 7.98 -0.75
C TRP A 93 25.29 7.97 0.20
N TYR A 94 25.05 8.16 1.48
CA TYR A 94 26.08 8.12 2.52
C TYR A 94 25.95 6.81 3.31
N ASN A 95 27.06 6.09 3.47
CA ASN A 95 27.11 4.93 4.33
C ASN A 95 27.69 5.30 5.71
N PRO A 96 26.86 5.31 6.77
CA PRO A 96 27.30 5.67 8.11
C PRO A 96 28.29 4.65 8.72
N GLU A 97 28.25 3.39 8.28
CA GLU A 97 29.13 2.34 8.80
C GLU A 97 30.61 2.57 8.46
N ASN A 98 30.88 3.13 7.26
CA ASN A 98 32.24 3.37 6.81
C ASN A 98 32.56 4.83 6.55
N GLY A 99 31.60 5.75 6.76
CA GLY A 99 31.77 7.19 6.64
C GLY A 99 32.00 7.71 5.21
N LYS A 100 31.61 6.94 4.17
CA LYS A 100 31.83 7.30 2.77
C LYS A 100 30.56 7.66 2.05
N TYR A 101 30.70 8.61 1.11
CA TYR A 101 29.68 8.88 0.10
C TYR A 101 29.89 7.99 -1.10
N TYR A 102 28.85 7.31 -1.52
CA TYR A 102 28.80 6.49 -2.73
C TYR A 102 28.11 7.24 -3.84
N PHE A 103 28.61 7.09 -5.06
CA PHE A 103 27.99 7.65 -6.27
C PHE A 103 27.96 6.60 -7.36
N ASP A 104 26.81 6.49 -8.03
CA ASP A 104 26.59 5.48 -9.08
C ASP A 104 25.94 6.10 -10.30
N SER A 105 26.28 5.61 -11.48
CA SER A 105 25.45 5.78 -12.65
C SER A 105 24.25 4.87 -12.54
N THR A 106 23.07 5.39 -12.84
CA THR A 106 21.78 4.74 -12.56
C THR A 106 20.97 4.61 -13.85
N ARG A 107 20.22 3.52 -13.96
CA ARG A 107 19.20 3.30 -14.97
C ARG A 107 17.82 3.45 -14.37
N MET A 108 16.89 4.06 -15.10
CA MET A 108 15.50 4.19 -14.73
C MET A 108 14.62 3.26 -15.55
N PHE A 109 13.77 2.51 -14.89
CA PHE A 109 12.73 1.67 -15.49
C PHE A 109 11.35 2.31 -15.23
N PRO A 110 10.37 2.10 -16.14
CA PRO A 110 8.98 2.46 -15.85
C PRO A 110 8.44 1.78 -14.59
N GLU A 111 7.46 2.41 -13.93
CA GLU A 111 6.87 1.89 -12.67
C GLU A 111 6.24 0.51 -12.82
N ASP A 112 5.72 0.18 -14.01
CA ASP A 112 5.13 -1.12 -14.34
C ASP A 112 6.16 -2.19 -14.74
N SER A 113 7.45 -1.87 -14.67
CA SER A 113 8.55 -2.72 -15.15
C SER A 113 9.43 -3.27 -14.01
N LEU A 114 8.85 -3.51 -12.82
CA LEU A 114 9.62 -3.98 -11.65
C LEU A 114 10.40 -5.28 -11.96
N ALA A 115 9.80 -6.24 -12.63
CA ALA A 115 10.49 -7.49 -12.97
C ALA A 115 11.75 -7.25 -13.81
N ALA A 116 11.68 -6.33 -14.77
CA ALA A 116 12.84 -5.96 -15.59
C ALA A 116 13.91 -5.21 -14.77
N ALA A 117 13.49 -4.31 -13.88
CA ALA A 117 14.39 -3.61 -12.98
C ALA A 117 15.11 -4.58 -12.02
N VAL A 118 14.38 -5.53 -11.43
CA VAL A 118 14.94 -6.57 -10.56
C VAL A 118 15.89 -7.49 -11.33
N ALA A 119 15.55 -7.91 -12.55
CA ALA A 119 16.46 -8.70 -13.39
C ALA A 119 17.75 -7.94 -13.68
N PHE A 120 17.65 -6.68 -14.05
CA PHE A 120 18.81 -5.82 -14.28
C PHE A 120 19.64 -5.61 -12.99
N ALA A 121 18.99 -5.47 -11.82
CA ALA A 121 19.69 -5.37 -10.55
C ALA A 121 20.52 -6.63 -10.25
N ARG A 122 19.95 -7.82 -10.49
CA ARG A 122 20.68 -9.10 -10.34
C ARG A 122 21.90 -9.18 -11.26
N GLU A 123 21.75 -8.80 -12.54
CA GLU A 123 22.84 -8.76 -13.53
C GLU A 123 23.95 -7.77 -13.13
N ASN A 124 23.58 -6.69 -12.44
CA ASN A 124 24.49 -5.66 -11.97
C ASN A 124 24.96 -5.84 -10.52
N GLY A 125 24.65 -6.98 -9.88
CA GLY A 125 25.06 -7.27 -8.51
C GLY A 125 24.50 -6.32 -7.47
N GLN A 126 23.35 -5.70 -7.75
CA GLN A 126 22.65 -4.81 -6.83
C GLN A 126 21.73 -5.59 -5.92
N HIS A 127 21.75 -5.30 -4.63
CA HIS A 127 20.89 -5.97 -3.64
C HIS A 127 19.47 -5.41 -3.60
N THR A 128 19.29 -4.16 -4.02
CA THR A 128 18.02 -3.47 -4.01
C THR A 128 17.83 -2.63 -5.28
N VAL A 129 16.58 -2.34 -5.61
CA VAL A 129 16.15 -1.31 -6.55
C VAL A 129 15.37 -0.26 -5.78
N TYR A 130 15.46 1.02 -6.17
CA TYR A 130 14.70 2.10 -5.55
C TYR A 130 13.49 2.46 -6.40
N ASP A 131 12.29 2.26 -5.89
CA ASP A 131 11.04 2.68 -6.51
C ASP A 131 10.73 4.12 -6.08
N ALA A 132 11.01 5.09 -6.96
CA ALA A 132 10.83 6.51 -6.67
C ALA A 132 9.34 6.88 -6.52
N GLY A 133 8.46 6.20 -7.24
CA GLY A 133 7.02 6.39 -7.14
C GLY A 133 6.46 6.00 -5.77
N LYS A 134 7.10 5.06 -5.09
CA LYS A 134 6.72 4.60 -3.75
C LYS A 134 7.65 5.11 -2.64
N GLY A 135 8.83 5.58 -2.98
CA GLY A 135 9.85 6.03 -2.03
C GLY A 135 10.49 4.90 -1.21
N ILE A 136 10.49 3.66 -1.72
CA ILE A 136 10.99 2.48 -1.02
C ILE A 136 12.07 1.72 -1.79
N ASN A 137 12.89 0.98 -1.05
CA ASN A 137 13.82 0.00 -1.60
C ASN A 137 13.15 -1.38 -1.68
N ILE A 138 13.26 -2.04 -2.84
CA ILE A 138 12.76 -3.38 -3.09
C ILE A 138 13.98 -4.29 -3.30
N LYS A 139 14.02 -5.44 -2.64
CA LYS A 139 15.14 -6.38 -2.75
C LYS A 139 15.23 -6.99 -4.15
N SER A 140 16.43 -7.24 -4.64
CA SER A 140 16.66 -7.84 -5.96
C SER A 140 16.24 -9.32 -6.07
N ASN A 141 15.93 -9.98 -4.95
CA ASN A 141 15.32 -11.31 -4.94
C ASN A 141 13.79 -11.27 -5.00
N TYR A 142 13.18 -10.08 -5.10
CA TYR A 142 11.73 -9.92 -5.26
C TYR A 142 11.22 -10.66 -6.50
N GLU A 143 10.18 -11.45 -6.32
CA GLU A 143 9.46 -12.11 -7.41
C GLU A 143 8.13 -11.37 -7.61
N GLN A 144 7.93 -10.83 -8.82
CA GLN A 144 6.66 -10.18 -9.17
C GLN A 144 5.56 -11.24 -9.16
N ARG A 145 4.54 -11.03 -8.32
CA ARG A 145 3.35 -11.87 -8.27
C ARG A 145 2.31 -11.34 -9.26
N ASP A 146 1.54 -12.24 -9.87
CA ASP A 146 0.27 -11.89 -10.52
C ASP A 146 -0.76 -11.70 -9.41
N CYS A 147 -0.78 -10.50 -8.83
CA CYS A 147 -1.50 -10.22 -7.62
C CYS A 147 -2.97 -9.93 -7.94
N ARG A 148 -3.85 -10.90 -7.72
CA ARG A 148 -5.31 -10.80 -7.92
C ARG A 148 -5.96 -10.70 -6.55
N ILE A 149 -6.48 -9.51 -6.25
CA ILE A 149 -6.98 -9.16 -4.92
C ILE A 149 -8.50 -9.18 -4.88
N ILE A 150 -9.06 -9.80 -3.85
CA ILE A 150 -10.40 -9.48 -3.35
C ILE A 150 -10.19 -8.70 -2.06
N PHE A 151 -10.76 -7.50 -2.00
CA PHE A 151 -10.72 -6.64 -0.82
C PHE A 151 -12.00 -6.83 0.00
N ASP A 152 -11.84 -7.16 1.26
CA ASP A 152 -12.92 -7.43 2.21
C ASP A 152 -12.79 -6.47 3.38
N CYS A 153 -13.82 -5.68 3.66
CA CYS A 153 -13.74 -4.52 4.55
C CYS A 153 -15.02 -4.32 5.37
N ASP A 154 -14.90 -3.68 6.52
CA ASP A 154 -16.06 -3.27 7.32
C ASP A 154 -16.39 -1.77 7.18
N MET A 155 -16.26 -1.27 5.97
CA MET A 155 -16.48 0.11 5.57
C MET A 155 -17.55 0.80 6.41
N GLY A 156 -17.22 1.92 7.09
CA GLY A 156 -18.15 2.69 7.92
C GLY A 156 -17.79 2.83 9.40
N SER A 157 -16.66 2.26 9.87
CA SER A 157 -16.17 2.42 11.26
C SER A 157 -15.13 3.51 11.38
N SER A 158 -14.06 3.38 10.62
CA SER A 158 -12.90 4.27 10.58
C SER A 158 -12.49 4.47 9.13
N THR A 159 -11.70 5.51 8.84
CA THR A 159 -11.42 5.89 7.44
C THR A 159 -10.28 5.10 6.81
N ASP A 160 -9.61 4.22 7.53
CA ASP A 160 -8.50 3.40 7.02
C ASP A 160 -8.92 2.41 5.92
N ASP A 161 -10.14 1.87 5.95
CA ASP A 161 -10.74 1.15 4.82
C ASP A 161 -10.61 1.94 3.50
N LEU A 162 -10.89 3.25 3.54
CA LEU A 162 -10.81 4.11 2.35
C LEU A 162 -9.37 4.33 1.89
N PHE A 163 -8.41 4.43 2.83
CA PHE A 163 -7.00 4.51 2.50
C PHE A 163 -6.48 3.19 1.92
N ALA A 164 -6.92 2.05 2.46
CA ALA A 164 -6.61 0.73 1.95
C ALA A 164 -7.14 0.57 0.50
N LEU A 165 -8.38 0.98 0.26
CA LEU A 165 -8.99 0.95 -1.07
C LEU A 165 -8.30 1.91 -2.04
N MET A 166 -7.93 3.12 -1.59
CA MET A 166 -7.12 4.06 -2.36
C MET A 166 -5.80 3.44 -2.82
N LEU A 167 -5.09 2.75 -1.94
CA LEU A 167 -3.86 2.04 -2.30
C LEU A 167 -4.07 1.01 -3.40
N LEU A 168 -5.17 0.25 -3.34
CA LEU A 168 -5.48 -0.76 -4.37
C LEU A 168 -5.66 -0.11 -5.74
N TYR A 169 -6.37 1.02 -5.85
CA TYR A 169 -6.47 1.74 -7.13
C TYR A 169 -5.10 2.22 -7.61
N ARG A 170 -4.27 2.77 -6.71
CA ARG A 170 -2.92 3.19 -7.07
C ARG A 170 -2.06 2.01 -7.55
N TYR A 171 -2.17 0.85 -6.90
CA TYR A 171 -1.52 -0.37 -7.35
C TYR A 171 -2.03 -0.86 -8.71
N MET A 172 -3.32 -0.71 -9.00
CA MET A 172 -3.89 -1.01 -10.32
C MET A 172 -3.33 -0.07 -11.40
N ASP A 173 -3.26 1.24 -11.14
CA ASP A 173 -2.66 2.24 -12.05
C ASP A 173 -1.20 1.87 -12.37
N MET A 174 -0.46 1.38 -11.38
CA MET A 174 0.93 0.90 -11.50
C MET A 174 1.03 -0.53 -12.04
N LYS A 175 -0.07 -1.19 -12.40
CA LYS A 175 -0.13 -2.59 -12.85
C LYS A 175 0.54 -3.58 -11.88
N ARG A 176 0.39 -3.33 -10.57
CA ARG A 176 0.93 -4.18 -9.50
C ARG A 176 -0.08 -5.20 -9.00
N CYS A 177 -1.37 -4.92 -9.16
CA CYS A 177 -2.44 -5.85 -8.83
C CYS A 177 -3.62 -5.69 -9.78
N THR A 178 -4.53 -6.65 -9.70
CA THR A 178 -5.87 -6.59 -10.25
C THR A 178 -6.85 -6.71 -9.09
N LEU A 179 -7.64 -5.68 -8.82
CA LEU A 179 -8.72 -5.73 -7.85
C LEU A 179 -9.95 -6.41 -8.50
N LEU A 180 -10.23 -7.63 -8.07
CA LEU A 180 -11.32 -8.46 -8.63
C LEU A 180 -12.70 -7.99 -8.15
N GLY A 181 -12.78 -7.48 -6.93
CA GLY A 181 -13.99 -6.99 -6.31
C GLY A 181 -13.79 -6.54 -4.88
N VAL A 182 -14.77 -5.83 -4.35
CA VAL A 182 -14.81 -5.36 -2.96
C VAL A 182 -16.00 -6.00 -2.26
N VAL A 183 -15.78 -6.56 -1.08
CA VAL A 183 -16.83 -7.15 -0.24
C VAL A 183 -16.94 -6.32 1.03
N VAL A 184 -18.16 -5.85 1.32
CA VAL A 184 -18.46 -5.04 2.50
C VAL A 184 -19.15 -5.91 3.54
N ASP A 185 -18.45 -6.19 4.63
CA ASP A 185 -18.86 -7.08 5.71
C ASP A 185 -19.93 -6.50 6.63
N ARG A 186 -20.09 -5.20 6.60
CA ARG A 186 -21.03 -4.48 7.40
C ARG A 186 -22.38 -4.32 6.69
N MET A 187 -23.47 -4.59 7.36
CA MET A 187 -24.79 -4.35 6.81
C MET A 187 -25.03 -2.83 6.62
N GLY A 188 -25.72 -2.49 5.56
CA GLY A 188 -26.11 -1.11 5.26
C GLY A 188 -25.58 -0.63 3.91
N ALA A 189 -26.52 -0.20 3.05
CA ALA A 189 -26.20 0.22 1.69
C ALA A 189 -25.20 1.39 1.63
N ALA A 190 -25.28 2.32 2.58
CA ALA A 190 -24.40 3.49 2.64
C ALA A 190 -22.90 3.12 2.64
N ASN A 191 -22.56 1.97 3.22
CA ASN A 191 -21.19 1.47 3.27
C ASN A 191 -20.71 1.03 1.88
N ALA A 192 -21.55 0.27 1.15
CA ALA A 192 -21.29 -0.11 -0.23
C ALA A 192 -21.34 1.10 -1.19
N ASP A 193 -22.25 2.07 -0.92
CA ASP A 193 -22.33 3.30 -1.68
C ASP A 193 -21.05 4.15 -1.54
N ALA A 194 -20.38 4.11 -0.40
CA ALA A 194 -19.09 4.78 -0.22
C ALA A 194 -17.98 4.12 -1.07
N VAL A 195 -17.99 2.80 -1.17
CA VAL A 195 -17.08 2.06 -2.09
C VAL A 195 -17.37 2.44 -3.54
N ASP A 196 -18.65 2.53 -3.93
CA ASP A 196 -19.05 2.94 -5.29
C ASP A 196 -18.60 4.37 -5.63
N VAL A 197 -18.65 5.28 -4.67
CA VAL A 197 -18.06 6.62 -4.82
C VAL A 197 -16.57 6.53 -5.11
N MET A 198 -15.82 5.73 -4.36
CA MET A 198 -14.38 5.55 -4.54
C MET A 198 -14.06 4.90 -5.89
N ASN A 199 -14.77 3.84 -6.27
CA ASN A 199 -14.62 3.19 -7.58
C ASN A 199 -14.79 4.20 -8.73
N ASN A 200 -15.86 5.01 -8.68
CA ASN A 200 -16.12 6.02 -9.70
C ASN A 200 -15.09 7.13 -9.72
N PHE A 201 -14.64 7.58 -8.54
CA PHE A 201 -13.67 8.66 -8.42
C PHE A 201 -12.32 8.28 -9.02
N TYR A 202 -11.85 7.05 -8.76
CA TYR A 202 -10.59 6.53 -9.29
C TYR A 202 -10.68 5.93 -10.71
N GLY A 203 -11.86 6.01 -11.36
CA GLY A 203 -12.02 5.58 -12.75
C GLY A 203 -12.25 4.08 -12.95
N TYR A 204 -12.64 3.37 -11.90
CA TYR A 204 -12.90 1.92 -11.90
C TYR A 204 -14.36 1.56 -11.57
N PRO A 205 -15.37 2.16 -12.24
CA PRO A 205 -16.78 1.98 -11.88
C PRO A 205 -17.30 0.54 -12.06
N ASP A 206 -16.57 -0.29 -12.79
CA ASP A 206 -16.97 -1.68 -13.11
C ASP A 206 -16.48 -2.70 -12.07
N ILE A 207 -15.70 -2.31 -11.06
CA ILE A 207 -15.31 -3.22 -9.97
C ILE A 207 -16.55 -3.60 -9.18
N PRO A 208 -16.89 -4.90 -9.11
CA PRO A 208 -18.10 -5.37 -8.44
C PRO A 208 -18.01 -5.19 -6.92
N ILE A 209 -19.13 -4.84 -6.30
CA ILE A 209 -19.26 -4.63 -4.87
C ILE A 209 -20.28 -5.61 -4.31
N GLY A 210 -19.87 -6.43 -3.32
CA GLY A 210 -20.74 -7.30 -2.54
C GLY A 210 -21.11 -6.65 -1.21
N LEU A 211 -22.34 -6.84 -0.77
CA LEU A 211 -22.83 -6.30 0.49
C LEU A 211 -23.31 -7.41 1.41
N GLU A 212 -22.78 -7.48 2.63
CA GLU A 212 -23.25 -8.40 3.64
C GLU A 212 -24.68 -8.05 4.10
N ARG A 213 -25.55 -9.07 4.21
CA ARG A 213 -26.96 -8.87 4.58
C ARG A 213 -27.39 -9.61 5.83
N ALA A 214 -26.55 -10.49 6.36
CA ALA A 214 -26.86 -11.33 7.52
C ALA A 214 -25.84 -11.17 8.67
N GLY A 215 -24.91 -10.23 8.54
CA GLY A 215 -23.89 -9.96 9.54
C GLY A 215 -24.38 -9.05 10.69
N ILE A 216 -23.57 -8.07 11.03
CA ILE A 216 -23.84 -7.12 12.12
C ILE A 216 -24.94 -6.14 11.69
N LYS A 217 -26.00 -6.07 12.50
CA LYS A 217 -27.14 -5.18 12.23
C LYS A 217 -26.90 -3.74 12.66
N ASP A 218 -26.20 -3.55 13.75
CA ASP A 218 -26.00 -2.25 14.39
C ASP A 218 -24.56 -2.16 14.89
N PRO A 219 -23.59 -2.11 13.95
CA PRO A 219 -22.21 -1.98 14.32
C PRO A 219 -21.95 -0.59 14.91
N ARG A 220 -21.02 -0.50 15.86
CA ARG A 220 -20.58 0.79 16.38
C ARG A 220 -20.01 1.63 15.25
N VAL A 221 -20.60 2.78 15.00
CA VAL A 221 -20.12 3.79 14.04
C VAL A 221 -19.42 4.87 14.84
N PHE A 222 -18.12 4.97 14.70
CA PHE A 222 -17.32 6.02 15.34
C PHE A 222 -17.41 7.31 14.54
N ILE A 223 -17.28 7.21 13.23
CA ILE A 223 -17.27 8.32 12.28
C ILE A 223 -18.15 7.95 11.09
N PRO A 224 -19.25 8.66 10.86
CA PRO A 224 -20.17 8.33 9.76
C PRO A 224 -19.64 8.77 8.40
N TYR A 225 -18.42 8.41 8.06
CA TYR A 225 -17.76 8.85 6.82
C TYR A 225 -18.43 8.30 5.54
N HIS A 226 -19.16 7.19 5.65
CA HIS A 226 -19.99 6.68 4.56
C HIS A 226 -21.02 7.70 4.06
N ASN A 227 -21.28 8.77 4.81
CA ASN A 227 -22.09 9.89 4.36
C ASN A 227 -21.52 10.62 3.13
N VAL A 228 -20.25 10.38 2.77
CA VAL A 228 -19.67 10.86 1.49
C VAL A 228 -20.54 10.46 0.29
N ALA A 229 -21.19 9.30 0.34
CA ALA A 229 -22.11 8.84 -0.69
C ALA A 229 -23.35 9.72 -0.85
N TYR A 230 -23.70 10.52 0.16
CA TYR A 230 -24.85 11.42 0.17
C TYR A 230 -24.46 12.90 0.07
N ALA A 231 -23.18 13.19 -0.11
CA ALA A 231 -22.70 14.55 -0.30
C ALA A 231 -23.37 15.23 -1.49
N ARG A 232 -23.72 16.52 -1.32
CA ARG A 232 -24.42 17.31 -2.35
C ARG A 232 -23.67 18.62 -2.64
N THR A 233 -23.82 19.10 -3.86
CA THR A 233 -23.45 20.46 -4.26
C THR A 233 -24.45 21.47 -3.68
N GLU A 234 -24.17 22.77 -3.84
CA GLU A 234 -25.10 23.84 -3.48
C GLU A 234 -26.44 23.74 -4.22
N ASP A 235 -26.46 23.22 -5.44
CA ASP A 235 -27.64 22.96 -6.25
C ASP A 235 -28.36 21.64 -5.92
N ALA A 236 -28.00 21.00 -4.80
CA ALA A 236 -28.54 19.72 -4.33
C ALA A 236 -28.27 18.49 -5.23
N GLU A 237 -27.40 18.59 -6.22
CA GLU A 237 -26.95 17.48 -7.03
C GLU A 237 -25.96 16.59 -6.23
N LYS A 238 -25.81 15.30 -6.61
CA LYS A 238 -24.80 14.44 -6.03
C LYS A 238 -23.40 15.01 -6.28
N LEU A 239 -22.62 15.19 -5.22
CA LEU A 239 -21.25 15.69 -5.32
C LEU A 239 -20.32 14.66 -5.98
N PHE A 240 -20.51 13.38 -5.67
CA PHE A 240 -19.74 12.27 -6.22
C PHE A 240 -20.62 11.36 -7.08
N LYS A 241 -20.07 10.93 -8.21
CA LYS A 241 -20.72 9.98 -9.11
C LYS A 241 -20.86 8.62 -8.43
N GLN A 242 -21.94 7.93 -8.73
CA GLN A 242 -22.22 6.56 -8.30
C GLN A 242 -22.80 5.77 -9.49
N THR A 243 -22.44 4.49 -9.57
CA THR A 243 -22.94 3.55 -10.59
C THR A 243 -24.24 2.91 -10.14
N TYR A 244 -24.26 2.41 -8.90
CA TYR A 244 -25.43 1.74 -8.32
C TYR A 244 -26.50 2.75 -7.92
N LYS A 245 -27.76 2.39 -8.18
CA LYS A 245 -28.92 3.25 -7.90
C LYS A 245 -29.77 2.76 -6.74
N SER A 246 -29.60 1.49 -6.39
CA SER A 246 -30.37 0.82 -5.34
C SER A 246 -29.49 -0.21 -4.62
N LYS A 247 -29.73 -0.36 -3.30
CA LYS A 247 -29.08 -1.40 -2.49
C LYS A 247 -29.32 -2.82 -3.00
N ASP A 248 -30.40 -3.05 -3.75
CA ASP A 248 -30.77 -4.37 -4.24
C ASP A 248 -29.92 -4.78 -5.47
N GLU A 249 -29.16 -3.84 -6.03
CA GLU A 249 -28.21 -4.12 -7.12
C GLU A 249 -26.89 -4.74 -6.59
N TYR A 250 -26.57 -4.58 -5.31
CA TYR A 250 -25.41 -5.22 -4.69
C TYR A 250 -25.72 -6.70 -4.44
N PRO A 251 -24.93 -7.65 -4.98
CA PRO A 251 -25.04 -9.07 -4.59
C PRO A 251 -24.68 -9.26 -3.12
N GLU A 252 -25.11 -10.37 -2.52
CA GLU A 252 -24.65 -10.75 -1.20
C GLU A 252 -23.12 -10.99 -1.21
N GLY A 253 -22.40 -10.54 -0.15
CA GLY A 253 -20.94 -10.60 -0.09
C GLY A 253 -20.37 -11.98 -0.38
N TYR A 254 -20.87 -13.03 0.30
CA TYR A 254 -20.39 -14.39 0.08
C TYR A 254 -20.67 -14.93 -1.34
N LYS A 255 -21.77 -14.49 -1.99
CA LYS A 255 -22.08 -14.88 -3.38
C LYS A 255 -21.13 -14.21 -4.36
N LEU A 256 -20.77 -12.95 -4.11
CA LEU A 256 -19.74 -12.28 -4.90
C LEU A 256 -18.40 -13.01 -4.78
N TYR A 257 -18.00 -13.41 -3.57
CA TYR A 257 -16.80 -14.23 -3.38
C TYR A 257 -16.85 -15.51 -4.23
N ARG A 258 -17.96 -16.26 -4.19
CA ARG A 258 -18.11 -17.49 -4.95
C ARG A 258 -17.95 -17.26 -6.44
N LYS A 259 -18.61 -16.22 -6.97
CA LYS A 259 -18.47 -15.81 -8.38
C LYS A 259 -17.02 -15.50 -8.74
N LEU A 260 -16.41 -14.56 -8.01
CA LEU A 260 -15.05 -14.10 -8.29
C LEU A 260 -14.04 -15.25 -8.23
N LEU A 261 -14.09 -16.07 -7.19
CA LEU A 261 -13.18 -17.20 -7.02
C LEU A 261 -13.35 -18.24 -8.14
N SER A 262 -14.59 -18.55 -8.55
CA SER A 262 -14.85 -19.54 -9.60
C SER A 262 -14.24 -19.17 -10.95
N GLU A 263 -14.11 -17.88 -11.22
CA GLU A 263 -13.58 -17.32 -12.47
C GLU A 263 -12.03 -17.28 -12.52
N GLN A 264 -11.34 -17.58 -11.40
CA GLN A 264 -9.88 -17.44 -11.32
C GLN A 264 -9.16 -18.79 -11.47
N PRO A 265 -7.89 -18.77 -11.89
CA PRO A 265 -7.00 -19.94 -11.81
C PRO A 265 -6.83 -20.43 -10.36
N ASP A 266 -6.42 -21.68 -10.20
CA ASP A 266 -6.15 -22.24 -8.88
C ASP A 266 -4.96 -21.52 -8.22
N HIS A 267 -5.06 -21.32 -6.89
CA HIS A 267 -4.04 -20.68 -6.06
C HIS A 267 -3.54 -19.31 -6.57
N SER A 268 -4.44 -18.52 -7.19
CA SER A 268 -4.08 -17.23 -7.79
C SER A 268 -4.67 -16.02 -7.08
N VAL A 269 -5.64 -16.21 -6.18
CA VAL A 269 -6.32 -15.10 -5.50
C VAL A 269 -5.71 -14.86 -4.13
N THR A 270 -5.40 -13.63 -3.84
CA THR A 270 -5.05 -13.16 -2.50
C THR A 270 -6.23 -12.35 -1.94
N ILE A 271 -6.59 -12.61 -0.69
CA ILE A 271 -7.64 -11.85 -0.01
C ILE A 271 -6.96 -10.85 0.94
N ALA A 272 -7.30 -9.58 0.82
CA ALA A 272 -6.99 -8.57 1.82
C ALA A 272 -8.27 -8.32 2.64
N SER A 273 -8.32 -8.89 3.83
CA SER A 273 -9.50 -8.83 4.72
C SER A 273 -9.19 -7.91 5.89
N VAL A 274 -9.90 -6.79 5.95
CA VAL A 274 -9.68 -5.77 6.97
C VAL A 274 -10.93 -5.55 7.84
N GLY A 275 -11.96 -6.35 7.63
CA GLY A 275 -13.26 -6.26 8.30
C GLY A 275 -13.56 -7.42 9.26
N PHE A 276 -14.86 -7.73 9.40
CA PHE A 276 -15.41 -8.63 10.41
C PHE A 276 -15.43 -10.11 10.04
N VAL A 277 -14.90 -10.49 8.90
CA VAL A 277 -14.91 -11.84 8.30
C VAL A 277 -16.29 -12.47 8.15
N THR A 278 -17.37 -11.70 8.16
CA THR A 278 -18.75 -12.20 8.10
C THR A 278 -19.06 -12.85 6.76
N SER A 279 -18.74 -12.18 5.67
CA SER A 279 -18.92 -12.70 4.31
C SER A 279 -18.00 -13.89 4.02
N LEU A 280 -16.77 -13.88 4.53
CA LEU A 280 -15.84 -15.01 4.46
C LEU A 280 -16.37 -16.22 5.22
N SER A 281 -16.89 -16.03 6.42
CA SER A 281 -17.52 -17.11 7.20
C SER A 281 -18.71 -17.71 6.46
N ARG A 282 -19.58 -16.90 5.84
CA ARG A 282 -20.70 -17.37 5.04
C ARG A 282 -20.23 -18.07 3.76
N LEU A 283 -19.16 -17.60 3.14
CA LEU A 283 -18.51 -18.28 2.02
C LEU A 283 -18.11 -19.69 2.43
N LEU A 284 -17.36 -19.85 3.51
CA LEU A 284 -16.88 -21.16 3.99
C LEU A 284 -18.04 -22.12 4.32
N GLN A 285 -19.15 -21.61 4.84
CA GLN A 285 -20.34 -22.40 5.16
C GLN A 285 -21.23 -22.70 3.94
N SER A 286 -20.94 -22.11 2.77
CA SER A 286 -21.79 -22.26 1.58
C SER A 286 -21.61 -23.62 0.89
N GLY A 287 -22.69 -24.16 0.35
CA GLY A 287 -22.68 -25.30 -0.56
C GLY A 287 -22.49 -24.90 -2.02
N PRO A 288 -22.58 -25.90 -2.94
CA PRO A 288 -22.63 -25.65 -4.39
C PRO A 288 -23.76 -24.70 -4.79
N ASP A 289 -23.52 -23.89 -5.82
CA ASP A 289 -24.48 -22.94 -6.37
C ASP A 289 -24.30 -22.75 -7.89
N GLU A 290 -24.91 -21.69 -8.44
CA GLU A 290 -24.83 -21.34 -9.86
C GLU A 290 -23.43 -20.99 -10.36
N TYR A 291 -22.51 -20.62 -9.47
CA TYR A 291 -21.13 -20.22 -9.81
C TYR A 291 -20.15 -21.40 -9.73
N SER A 292 -20.38 -22.33 -8.80
CA SER A 292 -19.44 -23.46 -8.60
C SER A 292 -20.10 -24.65 -7.94
N ASN A 293 -19.75 -25.87 -8.44
CA ASN A 293 -20.13 -27.13 -7.81
C ASN A 293 -19.33 -27.46 -6.52
N LEU A 294 -18.32 -26.64 -6.17
CA LEU A 294 -17.54 -26.82 -4.98
C LEU A 294 -18.23 -26.17 -3.76
N SER A 295 -18.07 -26.79 -2.60
CA SER A 295 -18.36 -26.10 -1.34
C SER A 295 -17.46 -24.87 -1.16
N GLY A 296 -17.85 -23.93 -0.29
CA GLY A 296 -17.05 -22.72 -0.04
C GLY A 296 -15.65 -23.05 0.47
N VAL A 297 -15.49 -24.04 1.34
CA VAL A 297 -14.18 -24.50 1.84
C VAL A 297 -13.32 -25.04 0.69
N GLU A 298 -13.89 -25.87 -0.20
CA GLU A 298 -13.16 -26.40 -1.36
C GLU A 298 -12.78 -25.29 -2.34
N LEU A 299 -13.68 -24.32 -2.55
CA LEU A 299 -13.44 -23.19 -3.44
C LEU A 299 -12.29 -22.30 -2.91
N VAL A 300 -12.28 -21.99 -1.62
CA VAL A 300 -11.18 -21.25 -0.97
C VAL A 300 -9.88 -22.05 -1.08
N ARG A 301 -9.88 -23.33 -0.70
CA ARG A 301 -8.70 -24.22 -0.79
C ARG A 301 -8.07 -24.23 -2.18
N ASN A 302 -8.91 -24.27 -3.21
CA ASN A 302 -8.43 -24.42 -4.59
C ASN A 302 -8.00 -23.08 -5.19
N LYS A 303 -8.65 -21.96 -4.85
CA LYS A 303 -8.48 -20.69 -5.56
C LYS A 303 -7.62 -19.69 -4.82
N VAL A 304 -7.66 -19.73 -3.48
CA VAL A 304 -6.96 -18.74 -2.65
C VAL A 304 -5.51 -19.17 -2.40
N ASN A 305 -4.60 -18.25 -2.63
CA ASN A 305 -3.18 -18.40 -2.32
C ASN A 305 -2.89 -18.07 -0.86
N ALA A 306 -3.39 -16.93 -0.39
CA ALA A 306 -3.24 -16.48 0.99
C ALA A 306 -4.31 -15.46 1.35
N ILE A 307 -4.55 -15.29 2.65
CA ILE A 307 -5.30 -14.15 3.20
C ILE A 307 -4.38 -13.29 4.07
N TYR A 308 -4.42 -11.99 3.87
CA TYR A 308 -3.82 -10.98 4.73
C TYR A 308 -4.94 -10.33 5.52
N ALA A 309 -4.98 -10.63 6.81
CA ALA A 309 -6.10 -10.27 7.68
C ALA A 309 -5.67 -9.20 8.69
N MET A 310 -6.30 -8.01 8.64
CA MET A 310 -6.18 -7.03 9.71
C MET A 310 -6.99 -7.54 10.91
N GLY A 311 -6.29 -7.83 11.99
CA GLY A 311 -6.89 -8.31 13.24
C GLY A 311 -5.99 -9.26 14.02
N GLY A 312 -6.48 -9.62 15.19
CA GLY A 312 -5.75 -10.41 16.17
C GLY A 312 -4.85 -9.58 17.08
N VAL A 313 -4.56 -10.11 18.25
CA VAL A 313 -3.61 -9.57 19.22
C VAL A 313 -2.61 -10.69 19.55
N PHE A 314 -1.31 -10.45 19.32
CA PHE A 314 -0.28 -11.50 19.38
C PHE A 314 0.88 -11.19 20.34
N GLY A 315 0.78 -10.11 21.12
CA GLY A 315 1.78 -9.73 22.11
C GLY A 315 1.71 -10.57 23.42
N GLU A 316 2.29 -10.03 24.48
CA GLU A 316 2.21 -10.65 25.84
C GLU A 316 0.79 -10.59 26.42
N ALA A 317 -0.02 -9.60 26.00
CA ALA A 317 -1.39 -9.48 26.39
C ALA A 317 -2.28 -10.39 25.53
N VAL A 318 -3.17 -11.15 26.18
CA VAL A 318 -4.22 -11.90 25.51
C VAL A 318 -5.50 -11.05 25.65
N GLU A 319 -5.82 -10.33 24.57
CA GLU A 319 -6.95 -9.41 24.54
C GLU A 319 -7.87 -9.73 23.35
N PRO A 320 -9.19 -9.46 23.48
CA PRO A 320 -10.12 -9.61 22.36
C PRO A 320 -9.81 -8.61 21.25
N ASP A 321 -9.76 -9.10 20.01
CA ASP A 321 -9.64 -8.25 18.83
C ASP A 321 -10.97 -7.60 18.45
N TYR A 322 -10.94 -6.34 18.00
CA TYR A 322 -12.15 -5.61 17.62
C TYR A 322 -12.89 -6.30 16.48
N ASN A 323 -12.21 -6.60 15.35
CA ASN A 323 -12.83 -7.15 14.17
C ASN A 323 -13.44 -8.52 14.41
N PHE A 324 -12.79 -9.35 15.22
CA PHE A 324 -13.30 -10.70 15.52
C PHE A 324 -14.41 -10.70 16.59
N THR A 325 -14.51 -9.68 17.42
CA THR A 325 -15.57 -9.62 18.46
C THR A 325 -16.90 -9.07 17.98
N GLN A 326 -16.92 -8.23 16.93
CA GLN A 326 -18.16 -7.61 16.45
C GLN A 326 -19.19 -8.64 15.97
N ALA A 327 -18.71 -9.73 15.34
CA ALA A 327 -19.54 -10.83 14.86
C ALA A 327 -18.97 -12.18 15.28
N ILE A 328 -18.82 -12.40 16.60
CA ILE A 328 -18.04 -13.50 17.19
C ILE A 328 -18.46 -14.90 16.65
N ASP A 329 -19.76 -15.15 16.43
CA ASP A 329 -20.23 -16.44 15.92
C ASP A 329 -19.72 -16.69 14.47
N PHE A 330 -19.62 -15.65 13.64
CA PHE A 330 -19.06 -15.74 12.30
C PHE A 330 -17.54 -15.91 12.37
N SER A 331 -16.87 -15.16 13.25
CA SER A 331 -15.43 -15.28 13.44
C SER A 331 -15.02 -16.67 13.91
N LEU A 332 -15.71 -17.24 14.88
CA LEU A 332 -15.46 -18.63 15.32
C LEU A 332 -15.63 -19.63 14.17
N LYS A 333 -16.64 -19.44 13.31
CA LYS A 333 -16.85 -20.30 12.13
C LYS A 333 -15.77 -20.10 11.06
N PHE A 334 -15.29 -18.87 10.87
CA PHE A 334 -14.17 -18.59 9.97
C PHE A 334 -12.93 -19.36 10.42
N PHE A 335 -12.51 -19.26 11.68
CA PHE A 335 -11.32 -19.96 12.19
C PHE A 335 -11.48 -21.49 12.21
N GLU A 336 -12.70 -22.00 12.48
CA GLU A 336 -13.01 -23.43 12.44
C GLU A 336 -12.89 -24.03 11.04
N LEU A 337 -13.37 -23.31 10.01
CA LEU A 337 -13.56 -23.83 8.66
C LEU A 337 -12.45 -23.43 7.68
N TRP A 338 -11.56 -22.48 8.05
CA TRP A 338 -10.50 -22.05 7.14
C TRP A 338 -9.58 -23.20 6.74
N PRO A 339 -9.34 -23.43 5.43
CA PRO A 339 -8.49 -24.52 4.97
C PRO A 339 -7.05 -24.38 5.50
N LYS A 340 -6.52 -25.41 6.10
CA LYS A 340 -5.17 -25.45 6.66
C LYS A 340 -4.06 -25.36 5.60
N GLU A 341 -4.40 -25.58 4.35
CA GLU A 341 -3.54 -25.48 3.19
C GLU A 341 -3.36 -24.03 2.68
N VAL A 342 -4.20 -23.10 3.15
CA VAL A 342 -4.20 -21.70 2.75
C VAL A 342 -3.62 -20.85 3.86
N ASP A 343 -2.56 -20.12 3.56
CA ASP A 343 -1.84 -19.30 4.53
C ASP A 343 -2.70 -18.12 5.03
N ILE A 344 -2.59 -17.80 6.32
CA ILE A 344 -3.13 -16.60 6.94
C ILE A 344 -1.96 -15.77 7.46
N ILE A 345 -1.87 -14.52 7.01
CA ILE A 345 -0.93 -13.54 7.51
C ILE A 345 -1.73 -12.47 8.27
N PHE A 346 -1.59 -12.41 9.58
CA PHE A 346 -2.24 -11.41 10.40
C PHE A 346 -1.47 -10.09 10.41
N CYS A 347 -2.20 -9.00 10.28
CA CYS A 347 -1.72 -7.62 10.40
C CYS A 347 -2.39 -7.03 11.64
N PRO A 348 -1.87 -7.28 12.86
CA PRO A 348 -2.53 -6.89 14.10
C PRO A 348 -2.52 -5.38 14.32
N GLY A 349 -3.45 -4.89 15.15
CA GLY A 349 -3.67 -3.46 15.41
C GLY A 349 -2.42 -2.74 15.90
N GLU A 350 -1.62 -3.39 16.76
CA GLU A 350 -0.39 -2.83 17.33
C GLU A 350 0.66 -2.44 16.28
N VAL A 351 0.61 -3.00 15.07
CA VAL A 351 1.51 -2.63 13.96
C VAL A 351 1.08 -1.29 13.34
N GLY A 352 -0.21 -1.02 13.24
CA GLY A 352 -0.77 0.20 12.68
C GLY A 352 -0.91 1.35 13.68
N ASP A 353 -0.96 1.07 14.98
CA ASP A 353 -1.17 2.07 16.03
C ASP A 353 -0.21 3.27 16.00
N PRO A 354 1.10 3.10 15.69
CA PRO A 354 2.00 4.23 15.58
C PRO A 354 1.82 5.07 14.32
N LEU A 355 1.12 4.58 13.30
CA LEU A 355 0.97 5.21 12.00
C LEU A 355 -0.24 6.14 11.96
N ASP A 356 -0.07 7.35 12.45
CA ASP A 356 -1.13 8.36 12.54
C ASP A 356 -1.11 9.30 11.32
N TYR A 357 -2.07 9.12 10.41
CA TYR A 357 -2.24 10.02 9.27
C TYR A 357 -3.14 11.19 9.69
N ARG A 358 -2.51 12.30 10.05
CA ARG A 358 -3.17 13.47 10.62
C ARG A 358 -4.00 14.24 9.59
N PRO A 359 -5.10 14.90 9.99
CA PRO A 359 -6.02 15.61 9.09
C PRO A 359 -5.36 16.62 8.18
N GLU A 360 -4.41 17.41 8.70
CA GLU A 360 -3.70 18.41 7.92
C GLU A 360 -2.83 17.80 6.80
N LEU A 361 -2.28 16.60 7.03
CA LEU A 361 -1.53 15.86 6.03
C LEU A 361 -2.47 15.28 4.96
N VAL A 362 -3.62 14.70 5.36
CA VAL A 362 -4.63 14.19 4.42
C VAL A 362 -5.09 15.29 3.48
N ILE A 363 -5.46 16.44 4.02
CA ILE A 363 -5.93 17.60 3.24
C ILE A 363 -4.83 18.10 2.29
N SER A 364 -3.58 18.17 2.76
CA SER A 364 -2.43 18.59 1.98
C SER A 364 -2.10 17.62 0.85
N ASP A 365 -2.02 16.34 1.17
CA ASP A 365 -1.57 15.29 0.25
C ASP A 365 -2.61 15.00 -0.84
N MET A 366 -3.91 15.21 -0.56
CA MET A 366 -5.01 15.06 -1.52
C MET A 366 -5.42 16.39 -2.20
N ASN A 367 -4.52 17.37 -2.25
CA ASN A 367 -4.80 18.69 -2.84
C ASN A 367 -4.58 18.76 -4.36
N TRP A 368 -4.26 17.63 -5.01
CA TRP A 368 -4.16 17.53 -6.48
C TRP A 368 -5.53 17.60 -7.18
N THR A 369 -6.63 17.53 -6.43
CA THR A 369 -8.00 17.74 -6.90
C THR A 369 -8.77 18.60 -5.91
N ASP A 370 -9.73 19.39 -6.43
CA ASP A 370 -10.58 20.26 -5.60
C ASP A 370 -11.49 19.43 -4.67
N CYS A 371 -11.96 18.29 -5.14
CA CYS A 371 -12.94 17.47 -4.42
C CYS A 371 -12.54 15.99 -4.42
N HIS A 372 -11.64 15.60 -3.51
CA HIS A 372 -11.31 14.20 -3.25
C HIS A 372 -12.26 13.62 -2.19
N PRO A 373 -12.83 12.40 -2.35
CA PRO A 373 -13.77 11.84 -1.38
C PRO A 373 -13.22 11.78 0.05
N ILE A 374 -12.00 11.30 0.25
CA ILE A 374 -11.36 11.25 1.57
C ILE A 374 -11.11 12.67 2.10
N LYS A 375 -10.59 13.59 1.29
CA LYS A 375 -10.40 15.00 1.68
C LYS A 375 -11.72 15.63 2.11
N TRP A 376 -12.80 15.38 1.39
CA TRP A 376 -14.14 15.86 1.74
C TRP A 376 -14.57 15.36 3.12
N ILE A 377 -14.31 14.09 3.45
CA ILE A 377 -14.62 13.51 4.76
C ILE A 377 -13.86 14.26 5.86
N TYR A 378 -12.58 14.50 5.69
CA TYR A 378 -11.76 15.22 6.67
C TYR A 378 -12.14 16.71 6.79
N GLN A 379 -12.73 17.29 5.77
CA GLN A 379 -13.22 18.67 5.83
C GLN A 379 -14.63 18.79 6.42
N ASN A 380 -15.47 17.73 6.36
CA ASN A 380 -16.88 17.83 6.68
C ASN A 380 -17.37 16.88 7.77
N VAL A 381 -16.64 15.79 8.03
CA VAL A 381 -17.07 14.71 8.94
C VAL A 381 -16.05 14.42 10.03
N GLN A 382 -14.78 14.30 9.67
CA GLN A 382 -13.67 13.94 10.58
C GLN A 382 -12.64 15.09 10.63
N CYS A 383 -13.02 16.22 11.24
CA CYS A 383 -12.18 17.42 11.11
C CYS A 383 -10.96 17.43 12.03
N ASP A 384 -11.01 16.76 13.19
CA ASP A 384 -10.08 17.01 14.30
C ASP A 384 -9.21 15.80 14.69
N THR A 385 -9.46 14.62 14.13
CA THR A 385 -8.75 13.40 14.52
C THR A 385 -8.05 12.77 13.32
N GLY A 386 -6.78 12.38 13.51
CA GLY A 386 -6.05 11.53 12.57
C GLY A 386 -6.63 10.11 12.52
N GLN A 387 -6.19 9.36 11.54
CA GLN A 387 -6.53 7.95 11.37
C GLN A 387 -5.30 7.08 11.54
N LYS A 388 -5.41 6.06 12.36
CA LYS A 388 -4.41 4.98 12.42
C LYS A 388 -4.51 4.13 11.15
N MET A 389 -3.36 3.78 10.58
CA MET A 389 -3.29 3.10 9.29
C MET A 389 -3.23 1.58 9.45
N TRP A 390 -4.27 1.00 10.08
CA TRP A 390 -4.35 -0.44 10.30
C TRP A 390 -4.56 -1.23 8.99
N ASP A 391 -5.62 -0.93 8.27
CA ASP A 391 -6.05 -1.62 7.05
C ASP A 391 -5.08 -1.49 5.88
N PRO A 392 -4.49 -0.30 5.63
CA PRO A 392 -3.51 -0.13 4.56
C PRO A 392 -2.34 -1.10 4.65
N LEU A 393 -1.93 -1.52 5.86
CA LEU A 393 -0.83 -2.46 6.05
C LEU A 393 -1.14 -3.84 5.49
N ALA A 394 -2.36 -4.35 5.69
CA ALA A 394 -2.79 -5.63 5.11
C ALA A 394 -2.75 -5.59 3.58
N VAL A 395 -3.17 -4.47 2.97
CA VAL A 395 -3.12 -4.27 1.52
C VAL A 395 -1.69 -4.17 1.01
N ILE A 396 -0.82 -3.39 1.66
CA ILE A 396 0.59 -3.28 1.27
C ILE A 396 1.24 -4.66 1.31
N ASN A 397 1.02 -5.42 2.38
CA ASN A 397 1.57 -6.75 2.55
C ASN A 397 1.04 -7.72 1.48
N ALA A 398 -0.26 -7.67 1.18
CA ALA A 398 -0.89 -8.50 0.16
C ALA A 398 -0.30 -8.26 -1.25
N VAL A 399 0.06 -7.02 -1.59
CA VAL A 399 0.55 -6.63 -2.92
C VAL A 399 2.08 -6.70 -3.01
N GLU A 400 2.80 -6.14 -2.03
CA GLU A 400 4.27 -6.05 -2.06
C GLU A 400 4.94 -7.32 -1.49
N GLY A 401 4.21 -8.14 -0.73
CA GLY A 401 4.74 -9.32 -0.04
C GLY A 401 5.42 -9.00 1.27
N ASP A 402 6.17 -9.98 1.79
CA ASP A 402 6.68 -9.96 3.16
C ASP A 402 7.95 -9.11 3.38
N ASP A 403 8.52 -8.56 2.30
CA ASP A 403 9.84 -7.89 2.36
C ASP A 403 9.86 -6.58 3.15
N LEU A 404 8.71 -5.95 3.34
CA LEU A 404 8.57 -4.70 4.11
C LEU A 404 8.32 -4.91 5.60
N TYR A 405 8.15 -6.17 6.03
CA TYR A 405 7.68 -6.52 7.36
C TYR A 405 8.55 -7.59 8.01
N THR A 406 8.54 -7.60 9.34
CA THR A 406 9.05 -8.73 10.12
C THR A 406 7.87 -9.61 10.52
N LEU A 407 7.91 -10.87 10.12
CA LEU A 407 6.88 -11.85 10.43
C LEU A 407 7.34 -12.85 11.48
N SER A 408 6.40 -13.37 12.27
CA SER A 408 6.63 -14.49 13.17
C SER A 408 7.08 -15.75 12.42
N ASP A 409 7.61 -16.73 13.13
CA ASP A 409 7.63 -18.10 12.64
C ASP A 409 6.21 -18.60 12.34
N ARG A 410 6.10 -19.70 11.61
CA ARG A 410 4.82 -20.35 11.34
C ARG A 410 4.19 -20.93 12.60
N GLY A 411 2.87 -20.94 12.63
CA GLY A 411 2.09 -21.52 13.72
C GLY A 411 0.64 -21.75 13.34
N TRP A 412 -0.14 -22.13 14.33
CA TRP A 412 -1.59 -22.24 14.26
C TRP A 412 -2.23 -21.12 15.08
N VAL A 413 -3.36 -20.61 14.61
CA VAL A 413 -4.17 -19.63 15.37
C VAL A 413 -5.54 -20.22 15.66
N GLU A 414 -5.95 -20.11 16.91
CA GLU A 414 -7.29 -20.43 17.39
C GLU A 414 -7.94 -19.15 17.93
N LEU A 415 -9.25 -19.02 17.73
CA LEU A 415 -10.05 -17.93 18.31
C LEU A 415 -10.83 -18.45 19.51
N THR A 416 -10.71 -17.76 20.64
CA THR A 416 -11.54 -18.07 21.83
C THR A 416 -12.97 -17.51 21.65
N PRO A 417 -13.95 -18.02 22.42
CA PRO A 417 -15.31 -17.45 22.41
C PRO A 417 -15.39 -15.98 22.88
N LYS A 418 -14.29 -15.44 23.42
CA LYS A 418 -14.19 -14.03 23.78
C LYS A 418 -13.60 -13.16 22.66
N GLY A 419 -13.13 -13.77 21.57
CA GLY A 419 -12.46 -13.06 20.46
C GLY A 419 -10.96 -12.87 20.66
N GLU A 420 -10.33 -13.61 21.58
CA GLU A 420 -8.90 -13.61 21.81
C GLU A 420 -8.20 -14.57 20.82
N THR A 421 -7.13 -14.17 20.20
CA THR A 421 -6.32 -15.01 19.31
C THR A 421 -5.22 -15.73 20.09
N ILE A 422 -5.16 -17.05 19.95
CA ILE A 422 -4.13 -17.91 20.59
C ILE A 422 -3.22 -18.45 19.51
N PHE A 423 -1.96 -18.01 19.49
CA PHE A 423 -0.95 -18.47 18.56
C PHE A 423 -0.13 -19.61 19.17
N THR A 424 -0.04 -20.73 18.44
CA THR A 424 0.79 -21.88 18.81
C THR A 424 1.87 -22.08 17.74
N PRO A 425 3.16 -21.86 18.06
CA PRO A 425 4.26 -22.06 17.11
C PRO A 425 4.32 -23.52 16.63
N ASP A 426 4.32 -23.71 15.31
CA ASP A 426 4.50 -25.01 14.65
C ASP A 426 5.01 -24.76 13.20
N PRO A 427 6.14 -25.33 12.77
CA PRO A 427 6.63 -25.17 11.40
C PRO A 427 5.65 -25.65 10.30
N LYS A 428 4.65 -26.46 10.66
CA LYS A 428 3.60 -26.95 9.77
C LYS A 428 2.38 -26.05 9.76
N GLY A 429 2.34 -25.05 10.63
CA GLY A 429 1.23 -24.11 10.73
C GLY A 429 1.06 -23.28 9.47
N ASN A 430 -0.16 -22.80 9.23
CA ASN A 430 -0.50 -21.94 8.10
C ASN A 430 -0.65 -20.46 8.49
N ALA A 431 -0.38 -20.13 9.75
CA ALA A 431 -0.53 -18.77 10.25
C ALA A 431 0.81 -18.12 10.57
N ARG A 432 0.90 -16.82 10.29
CA ARG A 432 1.96 -15.92 10.71
C ARG A 432 1.35 -14.57 11.11
N TYR A 433 2.05 -13.78 11.90
CA TYR A 433 1.64 -12.41 12.21
C TYR A 433 2.81 -11.43 12.09
N GLN A 434 2.49 -10.18 11.82
CA GLN A 434 3.47 -9.08 11.74
C GLN A 434 3.89 -8.64 13.13
N PHE A 435 5.17 -8.30 13.26
CA PHE A 435 5.66 -7.56 14.43
C PHE A 435 5.60 -6.04 14.17
N PRO A 436 5.35 -5.23 15.21
CA PRO A 436 5.53 -3.79 15.11
C PRO A 436 6.94 -3.43 14.65
N GLY A 437 7.05 -2.45 13.77
CA GLY A 437 8.33 -1.89 13.36
C GLY A 437 8.85 -0.85 14.35
N ASP A 438 10.11 -0.43 14.17
CA ASP A 438 10.67 0.70 14.89
C ASP A 438 10.21 2.05 14.30
N GLN A 439 10.68 3.16 14.85
CA GLN A 439 10.31 4.50 14.39
C GLN A 439 10.72 4.76 12.94
N GLU A 440 11.88 4.26 12.51
CA GLU A 440 12.35 4.43 11.12
C GLU A 440 11.45 3.68 10.13
N TRP A 441 11.00 2.48 10.50
CA TRP A 441 10.02 1.75 9.73
C TRP A 441 8.69 2.51 9.66
N CYS A 442 8.19 3.02 10.79
CA CYS A 442 6.94 3.80 10.83
C CYS A 442 7.02 5.04 9.93
N ASP A 443 8.11 5.79 10.00
CA ASP A 443 8.32 6.97 9.16
C ASP A 443 8.37 6.61 7.67
N THR A 444 8.99 5.48 7.33
CA THR A 444 9.08 4.95 5.97
C THR A 444 7.69 4.56 5.44
N ILE A 445 6.90 3.83 6.20
CA ILE A 445 5.56 3.41 5.80
C ILE A 445 4.62 4.62 5.69
N LEU A 446 4.65 5.55 6.64
CA LEU A 446 3.82 6.75 6.56
C LEU A 446 4.21 7.63 5.35
N LYS A 447 5.50 7.79 5.07
CA LYS A 447 5.99 8.47 3.86
C LYS A 447 5.48 7.78 2.59
N TYR A 448 5.53 6.44 2.56
CA TYR A 448 5.01 5.67 1.45
C TYR A 448 3.51 5.89 1.21
N LEU A 449 2.69 5.79 2.26
CA LEU A 449 1.25 6.06 2.20
C LEU A 449 0.95 7.46 1.67
N ARG A 450 1.70 8.47 2.11
CA ARG A 450 1.57 9.86 1.66
C ARG A 450 1.93 10.02 0.18
N ILE A 451 3.01 9.39 -0.28
CA ILE A 451 3.40 9.39 -1.70
C ILE A 451 2.28 8.80 -2.56
N MET A 452 1.69 7.68 -2.12
CA MET A 452 0.58 7.04 -2.81
C MET A 452 -0.69 7.91 -2.85
N ALA A 453 -0.90 8.74 -1.84
CA ALA A 453 -2.04 9.67 -1.79
C ALA A 453 -1.86 10.92 -2.69
N ILE A 454 -0.63 11.40 -2.86
CA ILE A 454 -0.30 12.60 -3.65
C ILE A 454 -0.32 12.31 -5.16
N GLN A 455 0.09 11.13 -5.57
CA GLN A 455 0.26 10.79 -6.99
C GLN A 455 -1.06 10.35 -7.63
N HIS A 456 -1.34 10.91 -8.81
CA HIS A 456 -2.49 10.57 -9.64
C HIS A 456 -2.05 10.30 -11.08
#